data_8daff1b1ef8701d920c3649f336cfc48
#
_entry.id   8daff1b1ef8701d920c3649f336cfc48
#
_cell.length_a   1.000
_cell.length_b   1.000
_cell.length_c   1.000
_cell.angle_alpha   90.00
_cell.angle_beta   90.00
_cell.angle_gamma   90.00
#
_symmetry.space_group_name_H-M   'P 1'
#
loop_
_entity.id
_entity.type
_entity.pdbx_description
1 polymer ?
#
loop_
_entity_poly.entity_id
_entity_poly.type
_entity_poly.pdbx_seq_one_letter_code
_entity_poly.pdbx_strand_id
1 'polypeptide(L)'
;GRTYTNQYQVNVSYPFDATKSIRLTTGIRSDKNVPLAVDAFTNSFESQKTLYSITHLEYVYDNVLNPAMNIWNGLRYKIYFDYNRQVNKVRFAEGPSTFNLGFDARYYYPILKNFIWAGRAAGDFSWGTQKLIYYLGGVDGWLMFGNNTKSNGQDRYFNTANPPASDQSYAFQSLAVNMRGFIQNVANGNNAVVINSEFRLPIVSTFFNRTINNSFLNNFQIIQF
;
A
#
# COMPACT_ATOMS: atom_id res chain seq x y z
N GLY A 1 -4.60 24.96 2.44
CA GLY A 1 -3.19 25.00 2.81
C GLY A 1 -2.32 24.26 1.80
N ARG A 2 -1.03 24.50 1.87
CA ARG A 2 -0.02 23.76 1.10
C ARG A 2 0.96 23.09 2.05
N THR A 3 1.30 21.83 1.78
CA THR A 3 2.33 21.11 2.51
C THR A 3 3.55 20.95 1.60
N TYR A 4 4.71 21.35 2.11
CA TYR A 4 5.99 21.14 1.48
C TYR A 4 6.75 20.08 2.26
N THR A 5 7.12 18.99 1.61
CA THR A 5 7.85 17.89 2.22
C THR A 5 9.25 17.78 1.62
N ASN A 6 10.27 17.84 2.47
CA ASN A 6 11.65 17.55 2.12
C ASN A 6 12.09 16.31 2.90
N GLN A 7 12.66 15.33 2.19
CA GLN A 7 13.12 14.07 2.77
C GLN A 7 14.53 13.76 2.31
N TYR A 8 15.38 13.44 3.28
CA TYR A 8 16.75 12.96 3.06
C TYR A 8 16.87 11.60 3.68
N GLN A 9 17.29 10.61 2.89
CA GLN A 9 17.35 9.23 3.36
C GLN A 9 18.57 8.51 2.80
N VAL A 10 19.05 7.54 3.57
CA VAL A 10 20.10 6.59 3.18
C VAL A 10 19.47 5.21 3.13
N ASN A 11 19.71 4.51 2.02
CA ASN A 11 19.26 3.15 1.80
C ASN A 11 20.45 2.22 1.79
N VAL A 12 20.39 1.17 2.61
CA VAL A 12 21.38 0.10 2.64
C VAL A 12 20.67 -1.21 2.35
N SER A 13 21.16 -1.96 1.37
CA SER A 13 20.59 -3.26 1.00
C SER A 13 21.70 -4.32 1.05
N TYR A 14 21.41 -5.42 1.72
CA TYR A 14 22.32 -6.57 1.78
C TYR A 14 21.61 -7.81 1.21
N PRO A 15 22.06 -8.32 0.05
CA PRO A 15 21.57 -9.58 -0.47
C PRO A 15 22.26 -10.75 0.23
N PHE A 16 21.49 -11.69 0.78
CA PHE A 16 22.02 -12.94 1.31
C PHE A 16 22.29 -13.95 0.18
N ASP A 17 21.36 -13.98 -0.79
CA ASP A 17 21.45 -14.77 -2.00
C ASP A 17 20.58 -14.15 -3.11
N ALA A 18 20.41 -14.84 -4.24
CA ALA A 18 19.60 -14.35 -5.36
C ALA A 18 18.11 -14.15 -5.02
N THR A 19 17.63 -14.76 -3.93
CA THR A 19 16.20 -14.76 -3.54
C THR A 19 15.92 -13.99 -2.26
N LYS A 20 16.92 -13.68 -1.46
CA LYS A 20 16.76 -13.10 -0.11
C LYS A 20 17.56 -11.82 0.05
N SER A 21 16.95 -10.81 0.59
CA SER A 21 17.62 -9.56 0.94
C SER A 21 17.02 -8.89 2.16
N ILE A 22 17.84 -8.13 2.87
CA ILE A 22 17.41 -7.18 3.89
C ILE A 22 17.73 -5.78 3.43
N ARG A 23 16.82 -4.84 3.71
CA ARG A 23 16.94 -3.43 3.33
C ARG A 23 16.65 -2.57 4.53
N LEU A 24 17.52 -1.61 4.77
CA LEU A 24 17.35 -0.58 5.78
C LEU A 24 17.35 0.77 5.12
N THR A 25 16.28 1.52 5.35
CA THR A 25 16.16 2.93 4.97
C THR A 25 16.05 3.75 6.23
N THR A 26 16.91 4.73 6.41
CA THR A 26 16.82 5.68 7.54
C THR A 26 17.05 7.10 7.05
N GLY A 27 16.42 8.07 7.72
CA GLY A 27 16.54 9.45 7.29
C GLY A 27 15.72 10.44 8.10
N ILE A 28 15.64 11.64 7.57
CA ILE A 28 14.93 12.77 8.16
C ILE A 28 13.94 13.32 7.13
N ARG A 29 12.70 13.54 7.59
CA ARG A 29 11.65 14.19 6.81
C ARG A 29 11.21 15.48 7.50
N SER A 30 11.15 16.56 6.73
CA SER A 30 10.65 17.86 7.19
C SER A 30 9.39 18.21 6.42
N ASP A 31 8.27 18.34 7.13
CA ASP A 31 6.99 18.78 6.59
C ASP A 31 6.72 20.22 7.04
N LYS A 32 6.50 21.11 6.07
CA LYS A 32 6.11 22.51 6.33
C LYS A 32 4.69 22.74 5.81
N ASN A 33 3.78 22.98 6.73
CA ASN A 33 2.39 23.32 6.44
C ASN A 33 2.24 24.84 6.38
N VAL A 34 1.82 25.34 5.22
CA VAL A 34 1.58 26.77 4.99
C VAL A 34 0.07 26.95 4.82
N PRO A 35 -0.62 27.63 5.77
CA PRO A 35 -2.00 28.04 5.59
C PRO A 35 -2.12 28.95 4.37
N LEU A 36 -3.17 28.79 3.56
CA LEU A 36 -3.47 29.75 2.49
C LEU A 36 -4.30 30.87 3.08
N ALA A 37 -3.81 32.07 2.98
CA ALA A 37 -4.56 33.27 3.34
C ALA A 37 -5.70 33.49 2.35
N VAL A 38 -6.92 33.58 2.87
CA VAL A 38 -8.14 33.95 2.13
C VAL A 38 -8.59 35.35 2.56
N ASP A 39 -8.23 35.75 3.77
CA ASP A 39 -8.54 37.04 4.38
C ASP A 39 -7.40 37.53 5.30
N ALA A 40 -7.53 38.71 5.85
CA ALA A 40 -6.53 39.33 6.74
C ALA A 40 -6.31 38.51 8.03
N PHE A 41 -7.33 37.79 8.51
CA PHE A 41 -7.24 36.95 9.69
C PHE A 41 -6.44 35.67 9.40
N THR A 42 -6.73 35.01 8.30
CA THR A 42 -5.99 33.77 7.90
C THR A 42 -4.53 34.04 7.49
N ASN A 43 -4.22 35.31 7.10
CA ASN A 43 -2.84 35.70 6.82
C ASN A 43 -1.98 35.81 8.10
N SER A 44 -2.59 35.87 9.28
CA SER A 44 -1.88 35.88 10.57
C SER A 44 -1.40 34.49 11.02
N PHE A 45 -1.85 33.39 10.37
CA PHE A 45 -1.45 32.07 10.77
C PHE A 45 -0.02 31.75 10.31
N GLU A 46 0.82 31.41 11.28
CA GLU A 46 2.20 31.03 11.02
C GLU A 46 2.30 29.63 10.38
N SER A 47 3.28 29.49 9.50
CA SER A 47 3.60 28.17 8.94
C SER A 47 4.20 27.25 10.00
N GLN A 48 3.67 26.05 10.11
CA GLN A 48 4.18 25.03 11.03
C GLN A 48 5.18 24.10 10.33
N LYS A 49 6.34 23.92 10.95
CA LYS A 49 7.38 22.99 10.48
C LYS A 49 7.50 21.84 11.46
N THR A 50 7.38 20.62 10.95
CA THR A 50 7.53 19.38 11.72
C THR A 50 8.67 18.57 11.14
N LEU A 51 9.56 18.08 12.00
CA LEU A 51 10.69 17.25 11.63
C LEU A 51 10.49 15.84 12.18
N TYR A 52 10.67 14.84 11.33
CA TYR A 52 10.54 13.43 11.67
C TYR A 52 11.84 12.69 11.41
N SER A 53 12.23 11.81 12.32
CA SER A 53 13.15 10.70 12.05
C SER A 53 12.32 9.55 11.48
N ILE A 54 12.74 9.00 10.36
CA ILE A 54 12.08 7.89 9.68
C ILE A 54 13.03 6.71 9.58
N THR A 55 12.54 5.53 9.84
CA THR A 55 13.30 4.27 9.69
C THR A 55 12.38 3.20 9.15
N HIS A 56 12.82 2.53 8.10
CA HIS A 56 12.13 1.40 7.47
C HIS A 56 13.10 0.24 7.35
N LEU A 57 12.74 -0.90 7.90
CA LEU A 57 13.47 -2.17 7.80
C LEU A 57 12.60 -3.17 7.05
N GLU A 58 13.11 -3.76 5.99
CA GLU A 58 12.40 -4.71 5.15
C GLU A 58 13.23 -5.97 4.92
N TYR A 59 12.63 -7.13 5.12
CA TYR A 59 13.15 -8.41 4.65
C TYR A 59 12.31 -8.91 3.48
N VAL A 60 12.97 -9.30 2.39
CA VAL A 60 12.33 -9.76 1.15
C VAL A 60 12.83 -11.16 0.81
N TYR A 61 11.89 -12.02 0.49
CA TYR A 61 12.11 -13.32 -0.13
C TYR A 61 11.33 -13.41 -1.43
N ASP A 62 11.98 -13.80 -2.53
CA ASP A 62 11.35 -13.91 -3.84
C ASP A 62 12.00 -15.03 -4.66
N ASN A 63 11.32 -16.17 -4.80
CA ASN A 63 11.75 -17.27 -5.65
C ASN A 63 10.77 -17.54 -6.80
N VAL A 64 9.99 -16.56 -7.20
CA VAL A 64 9.00 -16.69 -8.26
C VAL A 64 9.69 -16.94 -9.60
N LEU A 65 9.22 -17.97 -10.31
CA LEU A 65 9.71 -18.35 -11.62
C LEU A 65 8.83 -17.75 -12.74
N ASN A 66 9.49 -17.42 -13.86
CA ASN A 66 8.86 -16.96 -15.10
C ASN A 66 7.96 -15.70 -14.96
N PRO A 67 8.39 -14.61 -14.32
CA PRO A 67 7.57 -13.41 -14.17
C PRO A 67 7.20 -12.77 -15.51
N ALA A 68 8.03 -12.92 -16.54
CA ALA A 68 7.81 -12.33 -17.87
C ALA A 68 6.64 -12.93 -18.65
N MET A 69 6.18 -14.14 -18.29
CA MET A 69 5.10 -14.85 -18.99
C MET A 69 3.74 -14.75 -18.29
N ASN A 70 3.59 -13.96 -17.26
CA ASN A 70 2.40 -13.95 -16.38
C ASN A 70 2.03 -15.33 -15.78
N ILE A 71 2.87 -16.33 -15.98
CA ILE A 71 2.75 -17.68 -15.43
C ILE A 71 3.74 -17.76 -14.28
N TRP A 72 3.23 -17.61 -13.07
CA TRP A 72 4.06 -17.50 -11.88
C TRP A 72 3.93 -18.76 -11.06
N ASN A 73 5.05 -19.33 -10.73
CA ASN A 73 5.17 -20.43 -9.80
C ASN A 73 6.19 -20.03 -8.73
N GLY A 74 5.86 -20.24 -7.48
CA GLY A 74 6.75 -19.97 -6.37
C GLY A 74 6.12 -19.15 -5.27
N LEU A 75 6.94 -18.76 -4.34
CA LEU A 75 6.60 -17.98 -3.15
C LEU A 75 7.40 -16.68 -3.15
N ARG A 76 6.70 -15.58 -2.88
CA ARG A 76 7.36 -14.33 -2.55
C ARG A 76 6.71 -13.72 -1.33
N TYR A 77 7.51 -13.19 -0.43
CA TYR A 77 6.99 -12.43 0.69
C TYR A 77 7.95 -11.35 1.13
N LYS A 78 7.39 -10.34 1.76
CA LYS A 78 8.13 -9.33 2.50
C LYS A 78 7.51 -9.11 3.86
N ILE A 79 8.36 -8.81 4.81
CA ILE A 79 7.99 -8.36 6.15
C ILE A 79 8.73 -7.05 6.36
N TYR A 80 8.04 -6.04 6.85
CA TYR A 80 8.65 -4.73 7.06
C TYR A 80 8.18 -4.10 8.36
N PHE A 81 9.06 -3.26 8.87
CA PHE A 81 8.84 -2.50 10.10
C PHE A 81 9.18 -1.04 9.85
N ASP A 82 8.23 -0.16 10.14
CA ASP A 82 8.39 1.28 10.05
C ASP A 82 8.40 1.91 11.44
N TYR A 83 9.33 2.79 11.67
CA TYR A 83 9.41 3.62 12.86
C TYR A 83 9.56 5.08 12.45
N ASN A 84 8.56 5.88 12.78
CA ASN A 84 8.56 7.33 12.54
C ASN A 84 8.40 8.06 13.86
N ARG A 85 9.23 9.09 14.08
CA ARG A 85 9.19 9.88 15.29
C ARG A 85 9.37 11.36 15.00
N GLN A 86 8.55 12.20 15.62
CA GLN A 86 8.74 13.64 15.59
C GLN A 86 9.90 14.04 16.49
N VAL A 87 10.87 14.80 15.95
CA VAL A 87 12.14 15.15 16.64
C VAL A 87 12.32 16.63 16.93
N ASN A 88 11.45 17.50 16.44
CA ASN A 88 11.55 18.96 16.65
C ASN A 88 10.81 19.49 17.89
N LYS A 89 10.34 18.60 18.77
CA LYS A 89 9.82 18.96 20.10
C LYS A 89 10.92 18.82 21.16
N VAL A 90 10.81 19.61 22.21
CA VAL A 90 11.82 19.99 23.21
C VAL A 90 12.69 18.84 23.77
N ARG A 91 12.19 17.62 23.75
CA ARG A 91 12.98 16.41 24.09
C ARG A 91 12.67 15.30 23.10
N PHE A 92 13.71 14.64 22.61
CA PHE A 92 13.57 13.50 21.69
C PHE A 92 12.62 12.40 22.23
N ALA A 93 12.57 12.22 23.55
CA ALA A 93 11.72 11.24 24.22
C ALA A 93 10.22 11.58 24.23
N GLU A 94 9.81 12.83 23.98
CA GLU A 94 8.42 13.31 24.14
C GLU A 94 7.69 13.49 22.81
N GLY A 95 8.39 13.35 21.67
CA GLY A 95 7.77 13.50 20.34
C GLY A 95 6.82 12.35 20.02
N PRO A 96 5.70 12.63 19.32
CA PRO A 96 4.81 11.60 18.83
C PRO A 96 5.57 10.54 18.01
N SER A 97 5.24 9.27 18.24
CA SER A 97 5.85 8.13 17.57
C SER A 97 4.80 7.26 16.92
N THR A 98 5.13 6.71 15.76
CA THR A 98 4.32 5.77 14.99
C THR A 98 5.17 4.55 14.70
N PHE A 99 4.65 3.39 15.02
CA PHE A 99 5.19 2.10 14.66
C PHE A 99 4.24 1.42 13.68
N ASN A 100 4.80 0.75 12.71
CA ASN A 100 4.05 -0.08 11.78
C ASN A 100 4.79 -1.38 11.51
N LEU A 101 4.10 -2.52 11.61
CA LEU A 101 4.57 -3.83 11.18
C LEU A 101 3.67 -4.29 10.06
N GLY A 102 4.26 -4.59 8.91
CA GLY A 102 3.51 -5.08 7.77
C GLY A 102 4.11 -6.33 7.16
N PHE A 103 3.26 -7.08 6.46
CA PHE A 103 3.67 -8.21 5.65
C PHE A 103 2.84 -8.29 4.37
N ASP A 104 3.43 -8.86 3.31
CA ASP A 104 2.77 -9.18 2.04
C ASP A 104 3.35 -10.50 1.54
N ALA A 105 2.58 -11.56 1.60
CA ALA A 105 2.96 -12.90 1.15
C ALA A 105 2.10 -13.32 -0.03
N ARG A 106 2.72 -13.84 -1.08
CA ARG A 106 2.07 -14.29 -2.30
C ARG A 106 2.60 -15.66 -2.69
N TYR A 107 1.67 -16.57 -2.93
CA TYR A 107 1.99 -17.93 -3.36
C TYR A 107 1.29 -18.24 -4.66
N TYR A 108 2.03 -18.80 -5.60
CA TYR A 108 1.57 -19.17 -6.92
C TYR A 108 1.76 -20.66 -7.12
N TYR A 109 0.67 -21.35 -7.37
CA TYR A 109 0.67 -22.80 -7.54
C TYR A 109 0.00 -23.20 -8.85
N PRO A 110 0.72 -23.85 -9.79
CA PRO A 110 0.14 -24.39 -11.00
C PRO A 110 -0.68 -25.65 -10.65
N ILE A 111 -2.00 -25.57 -10.73
CA ILE A 111 -2.90 -26.71 -10.51
C ILE A 111 -2.82 -27.66 -11.71
N LEU A 112 -2.84 -27.08 -12.91
CA LEU A 112 -2.67 -27.75 -14.19
C LEU A 112 -1.65 -26.98 -15.03
N LYS A 113 -1.24 -27.55 -16.20
CA LYS A 113 -0.19 -26.97 -17.06
C LYS A 113 -0.24 -25.44 -17.21
N ASN A 114 -1.45 -24.86 -17.33
CA ASN A 114 -1.63 -23.42 -17.53
C ASN A 114 -2.66 -22.81 -16.58
N PHE A 115 -3.22 -23.58 -15.66
CA PHE A 115 -4.20 -23.10 -14.68
C PHE A 115 -3.51 -22.88 -13.35
N ILE A 116 -3.48 -21.64 -12.88
CA ILE A 116 -2.69 -21.21 -11.73
C ILE A 116 -3.63 -20.70 -10.64
N TRP A 117 -3.43 -21.18 -9.43
CA TRP A 117 -3.96 -20.56 -8.25
C TRP A 117 -2.95 -19.57 -7.69
N ALA A 118 -3.39 -18.33 -7.45
CA ALA A 118 -2.60 -17.28 -6.85
C ALA A 118 -3.25 -16.81 -5.54
N GLY A 119 -2.61 -17.11 -4.43
CA GLY A 119 -3.00 -16.66 -3.10
C GLY A 119 -2.16 -15.47 -2.65
N ARG A 120 -2.77 -14.50 -2.00
CA ARG A 120 -2.09 -13.38 -1.34
C ARG A 120 -2.66 -13.16 0.05
N ALA A 121 -1.79 -13.05 1.03
CA ALA A 121 -2.13 -12.58 2.37
C ALA A 121 -1.25 -11.37 2.67
N ALA A 122 -1.87 -10.26 3.03
CA ALA A 122 -1.15 -9.05 3.40
C ALA A 122 -1.82 -8.39 4.59
N GLY A 123 -1.03 -7.77 5.46
CA GLY A 123 -1.54 -7.09 6.63
C GLY A 123 -0.57 -6.03 7.12
N ASP A 124 -1.16 -5.07 7.81
CA ASP A 124 -0.48 -3.95 8.43
C ASP A 124 -1.04 -3.73 9.84
N PHE A 125 -0.15 -3.49 10.78
CA PHE A 125 -0.47 -3.26 12.19
C PHE A 125 0.23 -2.01 12.66
N SER A 126 -0.53 -1.00 13.08
CA SER A 126 0.01 0.28 13.53
C SER A 126 -0.30 0.56 14.98
N TRP A 127 0.72 1.00 15.72
CA TRP A 127 0.62 1.40 17.13
C TRP A 127 1.54 2.58 17.44
N GLY A 128 1.49 3.08 18.67
CA GLY A 128 2.25 4.23 19.13
C GLY A 128 1.35 5.35 19.61
N THR A 129 1.91 6.52 19.87
CA THR A 129 1.16 7.70 20.28
C THR A 129 0.35 8.31 19.14
N GLN A 130 0.82 8.12 17.91
CA GLN A 130 0.07 8.35 16.68
C GLN A 130 0.07 7.08 15.86
N LYS A 131 -1.05 6.75 15.22
CA LYS A 131 -1.24 5.51 14.47
C LYS A 131 -1.48 5.83 12.99
N LEU A 132 -1.25 4.84 12.14
CA LEU A 132 -1.76 4.86 10.77
C LEU A 132 -3.21 4.38 10.77
N ILE A 133 -4.03 4.98 9.93
CA ILE A 133 -5.35 4.45 9.62
C ILE A 133 -5.31 3.79 8.24
N TYR A 134 -5.78 2.56 8.17
CA TYR A 134 -5.90 1.80 6.93
C TYR A 134 -7.34 1.76 6.48
N TYR A 135 -7.57 2.19 5.24
CA TYR A 135 -8.86 2.04 4.57
C TYR A 135 -8.87 0.73 3.80
N LEU A 136 -9.82 -0.14 4.12
CA LEU A 136 -10.09 -1.37 3.39
C LEU A 136 -11.00 -1.08 2.20
N GLY A 137 -10.74 -1.73 1.08
CA GLY A 137 -11.52 -1.60 -0.14
C GLY A 137 -10.68 -1.59 -1.40
N GLY A 138 -11.29 -1.26 -2.51
CA GLY A 138 -10.66 -1.26 -3.82
C GLY A 138 -10.59 0.12 -4.45
N VAL A 139 -9.72 0.24 -5.43
CA VAL A 139 -9.56 1.43 -6.28
C VAL A 139 -10.04 1.19 -7.71
N ASP A 140 -10.53 0.00 -8.01
CA ASP A 140 -10.92 -0.40 -9.37
C ASP A 140 -12.05 0.48 -9.94
N GLY A 141 -12.93 0.97 -9.08
CA GLY A 141 -14.01 1.90 -9.46
C GLY A 141 -13.53 3.28 -9.92
N TRP A 142 -12.29 3.65 -9.63
CA TRP A 142 -11.73 4.96 -10.01
C TRP A 142 -11.51 5.11 -11.52
N LEU A 143 -11.32 4.00 -12.21
CA LEU A 143 -11.14 3.97 -13.68
C LEU A 143 -12.45 3.91 -14.46
N MET A 144 -13.59 3.80 -13.78
CA MET A 144 -14.90 3.76 -14.44
C MET A 144 -15.29 5.16 -14.94
N PHE A 145 -15.37 5.32 -16.25
CA PHE A 145 -15.83 6.53 -16.89
C PHE A 145 -17.31 6.79 -16.56
N GLY A 146 -17.60 7.91 -15.93
CA GLY A 146 -18.95 8.35 -15.62
C GLY A 146 -18.96 9.49 -14.59
N ASN A 147 -19.73 10.54 -14.87
CA ASN A 147 -19.84 11.73 -14.04
C ASN A 147 -20.66 11.52 -12.74
N ASN A 148 -21.19 10.32 -12.50
CA ASN A 148 -21.98 10.05 -11.31
C ASN A 148 -21.09 9.66 -10.16
N THR A 149 -20.72 10.63 -9.34
CA THR A 149 -19.98 10.42 -8.09
C THR A 149 -20.77 9.68 -7.03
N LYS A 150 -22.09 9.59 -7.19
CA LYS A 150 -23.00 8.89 -6.26
C LYS A 150 -23.81 7.83 -6.98
N SER A 151 -23.86 6.63 -6.40
CA SER A 151 -24.79 5.58 -6.75
C SER A 151 -25.67 5.33 -5.54
N ASN A 152 -27.00 5.46 -5.70
CA ASN A 152 -27.98 5.31 -4.59
C ASN A 152 -27.70 6.20 -3.37
N GLY A 153 -27.22 7.44 -3.58
CA GLY A 153 -26.91 8.38 -2.51
C GLY A 153 -25.59 8.15 -1.77
N GLN A 154 -24.86 7.09 -2.12
CA GLN A 154 -23.52 6.82 -1.58
C GLN A 154 -22.42 7.25 -2.55
N ASP A 155 -21.26 7.65 -1.99
CA ASP A 155 -20.09 7.97 -2.81
C ASP A 155 -19.62 6.72 -3.56
N ARG A 156 -19.43 6.86 -4.87
CA ARG A 156 -19.06 5.76 -5.76
C ARG A 156 -17.63 5.22 -5.50
N TYR A 157 -16.76 6.07 -5.01
CA TYR A 157 -15.33 5.77 -4.88
C TYR A 157 -14.89 5.55 -3.44
N PHE A 158 -15.49 6.26 -2.52
CA PHE A 158 -15.12 6.25 -1.12
C PHE A 158 -16.39 6.27 -0.25
N ASN A 159 -16.49 5.33 0.68
CA ASN A 159 -17.62 5.27 1.59
C ASN A 159 -17.43 6.27 2.74
N THR A 160 -18.19 7.36 2.71
CA THR A 160 -18.17 8.39 3.74
C THR A 160 -18.99 8.03 4.98
N ALA A 161 -19.78 6.95 4.93
CA ALA A 161 -20.59 6.50 6.05
C ALA A 161 -19.76 5.83 7.17
N ASN A 162 -18.49 5.46 6.90
CA ASN A 162 -17.57 4.86 7.86
C ASN A 162 -16.49 5.88 8.27
N PRO A 163 -16.78 6.84 9.17
CA PRO A 163 -15.73 7.73 9.66
C PRO A 163 -14.73 6.96 10.53
N PRO A 164 -13.45 7.36 10.55
CA PRO A 164 -12.47 6.83 11.48
C PRO A 164 -12.88 7.07 12.93
N ALA A 165 -12.41 6.19 13.83
CA ALA A 165 -12.63 6.39 15.27
C ALA A 165 -12.03 7.73 15.73
N SER A 166 -12.84 8.56 16.40
CA SER A 166 -12.46 9.92 16.82
C SER A 166 -11.65 9.98 18.12
N ASP A 167 -11.58 8.86 18.85
CA ASP A 167 -10.88 8.71 20.13
C ASP A 167 -9.38 8.44 19.99
N GLN A 168 -8.87 8.35 18.76
CA GLN A 168 -7.48 8.02 18.46
C GLN A 168 -6.78 9.12 17.68
N SER A 169 -5.48 9.29 17.93
CA SER A 169 -4.63 10.18 17.15
C SER A 169 -4.03 9.44 15.96
N TYR A 170 -4.32 9.93 14.76
CA TYR A 170 -3.77 9.38 13.52
C TYR A 170 -2.69 10.29 12.94
N ALA A 171 -1.58 9.68 12.50
CA ALA A 171 -0.49 10.39 11.82
C ALA A 171 -0.80 10.57 10.33
N PHE A 172 -1.17 9.47 9.67
CA PHE A 172 -1.42 9.41 8.23
C PHE A 172 -2.54 8.41 7.91
N GLN A 173 -3.10 8.61 6.71
CA GLN A 173 -4.02 7.67 6.09
C GLN A 173 -3.26 6.79 5.11
N SER A 174 -3.57 5.52 5.08
CA SER A 174 -3.01 4.56 4.13
C SER A 174 -4.12 3.70 3.54
N LEU A 175 -3.96 3.33 2.27
CA LEU A 175 -4.80 2.33 1.66
C LEU A 175 -4.22 0.95 2.02
N ALA A 176 -5.06 0.09 2.60
CA ALA A 176 -4.72 -1.31 2.74
C ALA A 176 -4.58 -1.98 1.36
N VAL A 177 -4.17 -3.24 1.34
CA VAL A 177 -4.09 -4.02 0.09
C VAL A 177 -5.41 -3.96 -0.66
N ASN A 178 -5.34 -3.67 -1.98
CA ASN A 178 -6.52 -3.53 -2.82
C ASN A 178 -7.42 -4.76 -2.77
N MET A 179 -8.69 -4.56 -2.46
CA MET A 179 -9.76 -5.55 -2.49
C MET A 179 -10.62 -5.31 -3.72
N ARG A 180 -10.46 -6.14 -4.74
CA ARG A 180 -11.21 -6.01 -6.01
C ARG A 180 -12.71 -6.17 -5.77
N GLY A 181 -13.51 -5.39 -6.48
CA GLY A 181 -14.97 -5.42 -6.40
C GLY A 181 -15.58 -4.65 -5.21
N PHE A 182 -14.77 -4.03 -4.37
CA PHE A 182 -15.24 -3.20 -3.27
C PHE A 182 -14.93 -1.72 -3.52
N ILE A 183 -15.78 -0.84 -3.00
CA ILE A 183 -15.46 0.59 -2.91
C ILE A 183 -14.43 0.81 -1.79
N GLN A 184 -13.71 1.93 -1.85
CA GLN A 184 -12.77 2.28 -0.79
C GLN A 184 -13.49 2.61 0.52
N ASN A 185 -12.88 2.29 1.65
CA ASN A 185 -13.39 2.52 3.01
C ASN A 185 -14.67 1.72 3.34
N VAL A 186 -14.73 0.45 2.92
CA VAL A 186 -15.78 -0.45 3.41
C VAL A 186 -15.62 -0.74 4.90
N ALA A 187 -14.40 -0.69 5.39
CA ALA A 187 -14.02 -0.67 6.79
C ALA A 187 -12.70 0.09 6.95
N ASN A 188 -12.41 0.56 8.15
CA ASN A 188 -11.14 1.20 8.47
C ASN A 188 -10.68 0.87 9.89
N GLY A 189 -9.40 1.06 10.15
CA GLY A 189 -8.80 0.82 11.46
C GLY A 189 -7.28 0.93 11.41
N ASN A 190 -6.63 0.79 12.56
CA ASN A 190 -5.16 0.80 12.66
C ASN A 190 -4.53 -0.56 12.37
N ASN A 191 -5.34 -1.60 12.27
CA ASN A 191 -4.89 -2.93 11.89
C ASN A 191 -5.74 -3.42 10.73
N ALA A 192 -5.10 -3.94 9.70
CA ALA A 192 -5.76 -4.46 8.51
C ALA A 192 -5.12 -5.76 8.06
N VAL A 193 -5.93 -6.74 7.70
CA VAL A 193 -5.47 -7.98 7.05
C VAL A 193 -6.38 -8.24 5.87
N VAL A 194 -5.79 -8.52 4.72
CA VAL A 194 -6.51 -8.84 3.48
C VAL A 194 -5.98 -10.15 2.92
N ILE A 195 -6.89 -11.03 2.57
CA ILE A 195 -6.60 -12.29 1.90
C ILE A 195 -7.28 -12.27 0.53
N ASN A 196 -6.50 -12.45 -0.52
CA ASN A 196 -6.98 -12.55 -1.88
C ASN A 196 -6.69 -13.97 -2.43
N SER A 197 -7.66 -14.54 -3.12
CA SER A 197 -7.52 -15.81 -3.83
C SER A 197 -7.96 -15.61 -5.27
N GLU A 198 -7.10 -15.96 -6.21
CA GLU A 198 -7.35 -15.77 -7.64
C GLU A 198 -7.03 -17.05 -8.41
N PHE A 199 -7.88 -17.37 -9.38
CA PHE A 199 -7.59 -18.36 -10.40
C PHE A 199 -7.25 -17.66 -11.70
N ARG A 200 -6.16 -18.06 -12.34
CA ARG A 200 -5.63 -17.44 -13.57
C ARG A 200 -5.52 -18.48 -14.66
N LEU A 201 -6.14 -18.20 -15.81
CA LEU A 201 -6.10 -19.04 -16.99
C LEU A 201 -5.62 -18.22 -18.19
N PRO A 202 -4.36 -18.37 -18.66
CA PRO A 202 -3.90 -17.76 -19.89
C PRO A 202 -4.56 -18.46 -21.08
N ILE A 203 -5.47 -17.75 -21.76
CA ILE A 203 -6.34 -18.33 -22.79
C ILE A 203 -5.53 -18.81 -24.00
N VAL A 204 -4.67 -17.93 -24.51
CA VAL A 204 -3.98 -18.18 -25.76
C VAL A 204 -3.00 -19.35 -25.64
N SER A 205 -2.21 -19.38 -24.56
CA SER A 205 -1.26 -20.49 -24.34
C SER A 205 -1.94 -21.83 -23.97
N THR A 206 -3.22 -21.77 -23.54
CA THR A 206 -3.99 -22.97 -23.18
C THR A 206 -4.68 -23.59 -24.38
N PHE A 207 -5.28 -22.79 -25.25
CA PHE A 207 -6.11 -23.26 -26.35
C PHE A 207 -5.36 -23.32 -27.69
N PHE A 208 -4.27 -22.60 -27.85
CA PHE A 208 -3.51 -22.57 -29.09
C PHE A 208 -2.14 -23.20 -28.89
N ASN A 209 -1.90 -24.33 -29.53
CA ASN A 209 -0.61 -25.05 -29.49
C ASN A 209 0.52 -24.38 -30.31
N ARG A 210 0.27 -23.21 -30.90
CA ARG A 210 1.27 -22.46 -31.67
C ARG A 210 1.80 -21.30 -30.85
N THR A 211 3.11 -21.12 -30.91
CA THR A 211 3.74 -19.89 -30.38
C THR A 211 3.27 -18.70 -31.21
N ILE A 212 2.40 -17.88 -30.63
CA ILE A 212 1.98 -16.63 -31.24
C ILE A 212 3.03 -15.59 -30.93
N ASN A 213 3.65 -15.01 -31.95
CA ASN A 213 4.70 -14.01 -31.81
C ASN A 213 4.11 -12.61 -31.51
N ASN A 214 3.13 -12.55 -30.60
CA ASN A 214 2.48 -11.34 -30.15
C ASN A 214 2.43 -11.34 -28.62
N SER A 215 3.17 -10.43 -28.02
CA SER A 215 3.30 -10.33 -26.56
C SER A 215 1.97 -10.03 -25.87
N PHE A 216 1.08 -9.25 -26.49
CA PHE A 216 -0.24 -8.94 -25.94
C PHE A 216 -1.12 -10.20 -25.86
N LEU A 217 -1.19 -10.96 -26.95
CA LEU A 217 -2.01 -12.18 -26.99
C LEU A 217 -1.46 -13.28 -26.07
N ASN A 218 -0.14 -13.43 -25.99
CA ASN A 218 0.47 -14.41 -25.09
C ASN A 218 0.23 -14.12 -23.60
N ASN A 219 0.04 -12.83 -23.25
CA ASN A 219 -0.21 -12.41 -21.88
C ASN A 219 -1.70 -12.25 -21.54
N PHE A 220 -2.59 -12.52 -22.52
CA PHE A 220 -4.03 -12.41 -22.30
C PHE A 220 -4.55 -13.58 -21.44
N GLN A 221 -5.10 -13.24 -20.26
CA GLN A 221 -5.57 -14.23 -19.30
C GLN A 221 -6.94 -13.86 -18.72
N ILE A 222 -7.73 -14.87 -18.39
CA ILE A 222 -8.92 -14.69 -17.54
C ILE A 222 -8.47 -14.84 -16.07
N ILE A 223 -8.94 -13.92 -15.24
CA ILE A 223 -8.71 -13.94 -13.80
C ILE A 223 -10.07 -13.96 -13.12
N GLN A 224 -10.27 -14.95 -12.26
CA GLN A 224 -11.40 -15.04 -11.35
C GLN A 224 -10.90 -14.83 -9.91
N PHE A 225 -11.55 -13.96 -9.16
CA PHE A 225 -11.23 -13.63 -7.76
C PHE A 225 -12.50 -13.62 -6.92
#